data_6212ce606ceb31ee65b51629b7879c49
#
_entry.id   6212ce606ceb31ee65b51629b7879c49
#
_cell.length_a   1.000
_cell.length_b   1.000
_cell.length_c   1.000
_cell.angle_alpha   90.00
_cell.angle_beta   90.00
_cell.angle_gamma   90.00
#
_symmetry.space_group_name_H-M   'P 1'
#
loop_
_entity.id
_entity.type
_entity.pdbx_description
1 polymer ?
#
loop_
_entity_poly.entity_id
_entity_poly.type
_entity_poly.pdbx_seq_one_letter_code
_entity_poly.pdbx_strand_id
1 'polypeptide(L)' 'MISTKGRYSIRILLDLAEHRNGSYIPMKDVAARQNISLKYIERLMPALKAAGLVDSVHGIGGIPCGKFYGWRKGIWLR' A
#
# COMPACT_ATOMS: atom_id res chain seq x y z
N MET A 1 -4.54 21.21 1.56
CA MET A 1 -5.60 20.23 1.33
C MET A 1 -5.01 18.99 0.67
N ILE A 2 -5.40 17.81 1.14
CA ILE A 2 -4.87 16.56 0.59
C ILE A 2 -5.74 16.12 -0.58
N SER A 3 -5.11 15.77 -1.70
CA SER A 3 -5.85 15.28 -2.86
C SER A 3 -6.48 13.94 -2.57
N THR A 4 -7.44 13.55 -3.40
CA THR A 4 -8.06 12.24 -3.28
C THR A 4 -7.02 11.13 -3.36
N LYS A 5 -6.07 11.26 -4.28
CA LYS A 5 -5.00 10.29 -4.44
C LYS A 5 -4.16 10.19 -3.18
N GLY A 6 -3.80 11.33 -2.59
CA GLY A 6 -3.02 11.33 -1.37
C GLY A 6 -3.77 10.71 -0.21
N ARG A 7 -5.06 11.01 -0.11
CA ARG A 7 -5.89 10.47 0.97
C ARG A 7 -5.99 8.96 0.88
N TYR A 8 -6.23 8.42 -0.30
CA TYR A 8 -6.33 6.98 -0.46
C TYR A 8 -4.99 6.30 -0.28
N SER A 9 -3.89 6.96 -0.69
CA SER A 9 -2.58 6.40 -0.47
C SER A 9 -2.29 6.23 1.02
N ILE A 10 -2.66 7.23 1.82
CA ILE A 10 -2.48 7.15 3.28
C ILE A 10 -3.31 6.01 3.86
N ARG A 11 -4.53 5.84 3.40
CA ARG A 11 -5.39 4.76 3.87
C ARG A 11 -4.79 3.39 3.57
N ILE A 12 -4.22 3.24 2.38
CA ILE A 12 -3.57 1.99 2.00
C ILE A 12 -2.36 1.72 2.89
N LEU A 13 -1.53 2.74 3.12
CA LEU A 13 -0.35 2.57 3.95
C LEU A 13 -0.72 2.22 5.39
N LEU A 14 -1.73 2.86 5.94
CA LEU A 14 -2.17 2.57 7.30
C LEU A 14 -2.72 1.15 7.40
N ASP A 15 -3.48 0.72 6.39
CA ASP A 15 -4.02 -0.64 6.39
C ASP A 15 -2.89 -1.66 6.37
N LEU A 16 -1.91 -1.46 5.51
CA LEU A 16 -0.78 -2.37 5.44
C LEU A 16 0.02 -2.37 6.74
N ALA A 17 0.19 -1.21 7.35
CA ALA A 17 0.93 -1.11 8.59
C ALA A 17 0.20 -1.85 9.73
N GLU A 18 -1.11 -1.69 9.79
CA GLU A 18 -1.91 -2.31 10.85
C GLU A 18 -1.97 -3.84 10.71
N HIS A 19 -1.90 -4.33 9.49
CA HIS A 19 -2.01 -5.76 9.24
C HIS A 19 -0.67 -6.40 8.89
N ARG A 20 0.40 -5.70 9.18
CA ARG A 20 1.75 -6.18 8.88
C ARG A 20 2.07 -7.43 9.70
N ASN A 21 2.51 -8.47 9.02
CA ASN A 21 2.81 -9.74 9.68
C ASN A 21 4.09 -10.38 9.13
N GLY A 22 4.92 -9.60 8.48
CA GLY A 22 6.15 -10.11 7.89
C GLY A 22 5.99 -10.70 6.51
N SER A 23 4.77 -10.76 6.01
CA SER A 23 4.48 -11.31 4.69
C SER A 23 3.84 -10.26 3.81
N TYR A 24 3.75 -10.56 2.52
CA TYR A 24 3.02 -9.70 1.60
C TYR A 24 1.53 -9.88 1.82
N ILE A 25 0.79 -8.79 1.75
CA ILE A 25 -0.65 -8.76 1.97
C ILE A 25 -1.35 -8.62 0.63
N PRO A 26 -2.33 -9.47 0.31
CA PRO A 26 -3.06 -9.33 -0.95
C PRO A 26 -3.79 -7.99 -1.00
N MET A 27 -3.64 -7.30 -2.13
CA MET A 27 -4.28 -6.00 -2.28
C MET A 27 -5.79 -6.10 -2.29
N LYS A 28 -6.35 -7.26 -2.67
CA LYS A 28 -7.79 -7.44 -2.64
C LYS A 28 -8.34 -7.33 -1.22
N ASP A 29 -7.55 -7.73 -0.23
CA ASP A 29 -7.97 -7.60 1.17
C ASP A 29 -7.99 -6.15 1.59
N VAL A 30 -6.98 -5.39 1.17
CA VAL A 30 -6.95 -3.95 1.44
C VAL A 30 -8.13 -3.26 0.76
N ALA A 31 -8.40 -3.65 -0.48
CA ALA A 31 -9.51 -3.06 -1.22
C ALA A 31 -10.83 -3.28 -0.50
N ALA A 32 -11.04 -4.49 0.01
CA ALA A 32 -12.28 -4.82 0.72
C ALA A 32 -12.38 -4.04 2.03
N ARG A 33 -11.29 -3.98 2.79
CA ARG A 33 -11.32 -3.29 4.08
C ARG A 33 -11.51 -1.79 3.92
N GLN A 34 -10.90 -1.21 2.91
CA GLN A 34 -10.94 0.24 2.72
C GLN A 34 -12.05 0.68 1.79
N ASN A 35 -12.78 -0.27 1.23
CA ASN A 35 -13.83 0.03 0.27
C ASN A 35 -13.30 0.87 -0.90
N ILE A 36 -12.16 0.46 -1.43
CA ILE A 36 -11.52 1.09 -2.57
C ILE A 36 -11.40 0.01 -3.64
N SER A 37 -11.58 0.38 -4.91
CA SER A 37 -11.48 -0.62 -5.97
C SER A 37 -10.03 -1.13 -6.05
N LEU A 38 -9.88 -2.41 -6.32
CA LEU A 38 -8.57 -3.02 -6.48
C LEU A 38 -7.81 -2.35 -7.63
N LYS A 39 -8.52 -2.03 -8.69
CA LYS A 39 -7.91 -1.40 -9.85
C LYS A 39 -7.28 -0.05 -9.46
N TYR A 40 -7.97 0.72 -8.63
CA TYR A 40 -7.44 2.00 -8.20
C TYR A 40 -6.21 1.81 -7.32
N ILE A 41 -6.24 0.81 -6.43
CA ILE A 41 -5.09 0.50 -5.59
C ILE A 41 -3.90 0.14 -6.47
N GLU A 42 -4.12 -0.67 -7.51
CA GLU A 42 -3.04 -1.03 -8.42
C GLU A 42 -2.45 0.17 -9.13
N ARG A 43 -3.24 1.22 -9.34
CA ARG A 43 -2.74 2.44 -9.96
C ARG A 43 -1.91 3.27 -8.98
N LEU A 44 -2.18 3.16 -7.69
CA LEU A 44 -1.44 3.91 -6.68
C LEU A 44 -0.15 3.22 -6.26
N MET A 45 -0.11 1.90 -6.34
CA MET A 45 1.05 1.15 -5.85
C MET A 45 2.38 1.54 -6.48
N PRO A 46 2.47 1.80 -7.79
CA PRO A 46 3.76 2.18 -8.36
C PRO A 46 4.34 3.44 -7.72
N ALA A 47 3.50 4.43 -7.41
CA ALA A 47 3.97 5.65 -6.78
C ALA A 47 4.45 5.38 -5.36
N LEU A 48 3.73 4.54 -4.62
CA LEU A 48 4.12 4.18 -3.26
C LEU A 48 5.42 3.38 -3.26
N LYS A 49 5.57 2.51 -4.24
CA LYS A 49 6.81 1.74 -4.37
C LYS A 49 7.98 2.64 -4.72
N ALA A 50 7.76 3.58 -5.63
CA ALA A 50 8.80 4.53 -6.01
C ALA A 50 9.24 5.39 -4.84
N ALA A 51 8.31 5.69 -3.92
CA ALA A 51 8.64 6.45 -2.73
C ALA A 51 9.37 5.61 -1.67
N GLY A 52 9.50 4.31 -1.90
CA GLY A 52 10.21 3.45 -0.95
C GLY A 52 9.40 3.05 0.27
N LEU A 53 8.10 3.26 0.24
CA LEU A 53 7.25 2.97 1.38
C LEU A 53 6.71 1.55 1.37
N VAL A 54 6.53 0.99 0.19
CA VAL A 54 6.00 -0.37 0.05
C VAL A 54 6.79 -1.13 -1.00
N ASP A 55 6.69 -2.45 -0.94
CA ASP A 55 7.13 -3.31 -2.03
C ASP A 55 5.88 -3.96 -2.61
N SER A 56 5.89 -4.23 -3.89
CA SER A 56 4.75 -4.88 -4.51
C SER A 56 5.22 -6.03 -5.39
N VAL A 57 4.52 -7.13 -5.30
CA VAL A 57 4.83 -8.33 -6.08
C VAL A 57 3.51 -8.94 -6.54
N HIS A 58 3.59 -9.83 -7.49
CA HIS A 58 2.43 -10.60 -7.91
C HIS A 58 2.62 -12.02 -7.38
N GLY A 59 1.66 -12.46 -6.58
CA GLY A 59 1.70 -13.79 -6.01
C GLY A 59 1.24 -14.84 -7.00
N ILE A 60 0.93 -16.01 -6.46
CA ILE A 60 0.46 -17.13 -7.27
C ILE A 60 -0.80 -16.71 -8.02
N GLY A 61 -0.84 -16.98 -9.31
CA GLY A 61 -1.97 -16.60 -10.14
C GLY A 61 -2.00 -15.13 -10.53
N GLY A 62 -0.91 -14.39 -10.28
CA GLY A 62 -0.84 -12.99 -10.65
C GLY A 62 -1.55 -12.07 -9.69
N ILE A 63 -1.87 -12.52 -8.49
CA ILE A 63 -2.57 -11.71 -7.49
C ILE A 63 -1.63 -10.62 -6.98
N PRO A 64 -2.00 -9.33 -7.09
CA PRO A 64 -1.14 -8.26 -6.59
C PRO A 64 -1.09 -8.28 -5.07
N CYS A 65 0.12 -8.19 -4.53
CA CYS A 65 0.35 -8.18 -3.09
C CYS A 65 1.30 -7.05 -2.75
N GLY A 66 1.18 -6.54 -1.54
CA GLY A 66 2.05 -5.46 -1.10
C GLY A 66 2.56 -5.71 0.29
N LYS A 67 3.69 -5.08 0.60
CA LYS A 67 4.31 -5.17 1.91
C LYS A 67 4.77 -3.78 2.32
N PHE A 68 4.40 -3.36 3.51
CA PHE A 68 4.79 -2.06 4.03
C PHE A 68 6.17 -2.19 4.67
N TYR A 69 7.11 -1.38 4.20
CA TYR A 69 8.46 -1.39 4.76
C TYR A 69 8.56 -0.73 6.11
N GLY A 70 7.57 0.05 6.47
CA GLY A 70 7.65 0.88 7.65
C GLY A 70 8.04 2.28 7.26
N TRP A 71 7.91 3.18 8.21
CA TRP A 71 8.23 4.58 7.95
C TRP A 71 9.75 4.70 7.92
N ARG A 72 10.26 5.17 6.82
CA ARG A 72 11.71 5.29 6.68
C ARG A 72 12.21 6.43 7.55
N LYS A 73 13.32 6.14 8.18
CA LYS A 73 14.00 7.11 8.94
C LYS A 73 14.29 8.34 8.14
N GLY A 74 14.59 9.27 8.11
CA GLY A 74 14.91 10.31 7.19
C GLY A 74 13.74 10.92 6.46
N ILE A 75 12.68 10.17 6.31
CA ILE A 75 11.47 10.70 5.70
C ILE A 75 10.62 11.39 6.75
N TRP A 76 10.57 10.85 7.93
CA TRP A 76 9.66 11.32 8.97
C TRP A 76 10.31 12.13 10.04
N LEU A 77 11.59 11.98 10.23
CA LEU A 77 12.27 12.63 11.33
C LEU A 77 13.06 13.85 10.90
N ARG A 78 12.61 14.48 9.89
CA ARG A 78 13.27 15.68 9.41
C ARG A 78 12.79 16.91 10.15
#